data_e0375c9316c956c8572e4ee260b54ddf
#
_entry.id   e0375c9316c956c8572e4ee260b54ddf
#
_cell.length_a   1.000
_cell.length_b   1.000
_cell.length_c   1.000
_cell.angle_alpha   90.00
_cell.angle_beta   90.00
_cell.angle_gamma   90.00
#
_symmetry.space_group_name_H-M   'P 1'
#
loop_
_entity.id
_entity.type
_entity.pdbx_description
1 polymer ?
#
loop_
_entity_poly.entity_id
_entity_poly.type
_entity_poly.pdbx_seq_one_letter_code
_entity_poly.pdbx_strand_id
1 'polypeptide(L)'
;MTIYNIGNRVVNNYLFAIDEGYILIDTGYENGFARFQRNLKKLNIQPSEIKFIFLTHAHDDHAGFLNKVLAITNAKVILHPKAIERLKSGQNSFEGGCSSMLAYIFCKLFALFGKSEHKFPPIKDEYLNRLITTDSQEFRNLNLPIQAIETPGHTADHISLLKDGILFCGDAAMNGFPSINRNIIWIENLQDYRKSWEKMITFNPAKIYPSHGKPFDVNDLKRFIKSIDKIKLRPL
;
A
#
# COMPACT_ATOMS: atom_id res chain seq x y z
N MET A 1 13.42 15.55 1.71
CA MET A 1 12.12 15.36 1.03
C MET A 1 10.96 15.68 1.99
N THR A 2 9.98 16.49 1.57
CA THR A 2 8.75 16.75 2.35
C THR A 2 7.72 15.69 2.01
N ILE A 3 7.16 15.04 3.04
CA ILE A 3 6.16 13.98 2.93
C ILE A 3 4.88 14.48 3.59
N TYR A 4 3.79 14.47 2.85
CA TYR A 4 2.46 14.79 3.37
C TYR A 4 1.67 13.49 3.56
N ASN A 5 1.06 13.30 4.72
CA ASN A 5 0.05 12.26 4.91
C ASN A 5 -1.33 12.89 4.66
N ILE A 6 -1.94 12.52 3.55
CA ILE A 6 -3.26 13.01 3.13
C ILE A 6 -4.38 11.99 3.34
N GLY A 7 -4.05 10.87 3.98
CA GLY A 7 -4.98 9.80 4.34
C GLY A 7 -5.90 10.14 5.52
N ASN A 8 -6.20 9.16 6.32
CA ASN A 8 -7.07 9.29 7.49
C ASN A 8 -6.43 8.64 8.74
N ARG A 9 -7.21 8.38 9.79
CA ARG A 9 -6.70 7.74 11.03
C ARG A 9 -6.44 6.23 10.88
N VAL A 10 -6.97 5.61 9.84
CA VAL A 10 -6.90 4.16 9.62
C VAL A 10 -5.88 3.84 8.54
N VAL A 11 -5.93 4.57 7.40
CA VAL A 11 -5.06 4.36 6.24
C VAL A 11 -4.30 5.64 5.92
N ASN A 12 -2.99 5.54 5.85
CA ASN A 12 -2.11 6.60 5.40
C ASN A 12 -2.03 6.58 3.87
N ASN A 13 -2.20 7.74 3.25
CA ASN A 13 -1.88 7.98 1.86
C ASN A 13 -0.79 9.04 1.82
N TYR A 14 0.36 8.70 1.29
CA TYR A 14 1.49 9.61 1.29
C TYR A 14 1.61 10.33 -0.03
N LEU A 15 1.95 11.61 0.02
CA LEU A 15 2.21 12.44 -1.13
C LEU A 15 3.57 13.10 -0.93
N PHE A 16 4.45 13.02 -1.92
CA PHE A 16 5.75 13.69 -1.90
C PHE A 16 6.11 14.25 -3.27
N ALA A 17 6.90 15.32 -3.28
CA ALA A 17 7.31 16.02 -4.48
C ALA A 17 8.42 15.26 -5.23
N ILE A 18 8.35 15.34 -6.55
CA ILE A 18 9.39 15.06 -7.53
C ILE A 18 9.55 16.32 -8.42
N ASP A 19 10.55 16.35 -9.28
CA ASP A 19 10.83 17.54 -10.11
C ASP A 19 9.63 17.96 -10.98
N GLU A 20 8.83 16.99 -11.44
CA GLU A 20 7.70 17.21 -12.35
C GLU A 20 6.35 17.38 -11.65
N GLY A 21 6.28 17.27 -10.33
CA GLY A 21 5.04 17.33 -9.55
C GLY A 21 5.07 16.42 -8.33
N TYR A 22 4.08 15.52 -8.21
CA TYR A 22 3.94 14.67 -7.03
C TYR A 22 3.75 13.19 -7.40
N ILE A 23 4.25 12.32 -6.52
CA ILE A 23 3.87 10.91 -6.45
C ILE A 23 2.90 10.73 -5.26
N LEU A 24 1.75 10.13 -5.53
CA LEU A 24 0.78 9.68 -4.54
C LEU A 24 1.02 8.19 -4.27
N ILE A 25 1.14 7.80 -3.01
CA ILE A 25 1.20 6.39 -2.59
C ILE A 25 -0.18 5.97 -2.09
N ASP A 26 -0.79 5.05 -2.79
CA ASP A 26 -2.14 4.51 -2.58
C ASP A 26 -3.26 5.56 -2.58
N THR A 27 -4.49 5.12 -2.69
CA THR A 27 -5.64 6.02 -2.70
C THR A 27 -6.52 5.90 -1.44
N GLY A 28 -6.72 4.72 -0.88
CA GLY A 28 -7.58 4.53 0.30
C GLY A 28 -8.95 3.95 -0.05
N TYR A 29 -9.81 3.77 0.96
CA TYR A 29 -11.19 3.29 0.78
C TYR A 29 -12.01 4.20 -0.13
N GLU A 30 -12.97 3.63 -0.87
CA GLU A 30 -13.80 4.35 -1.85
C GLU A 30 -14.46 5.63 -1.31
N ASN A 31 -14.90 5.62 -0.07
CA ASN A 31 -15.54 6.77 0.59
C ASN A 31 -14.53 7.84 1.04
N GLY A 32 -13.22 7.61 0.87
CA GLY A 32 -12.14 8.52 1.26
C GLY A 32 -11.94 9.72 0.33
N PHE A 33 -12.46 9.68 -0.90
CA PHE A 33 -12.16 10.64 -1.96
C PHE A 33 -12.42 12.11 -1.59
N ALA A 34 -13.55 12.41 -0.94
CA ALA A 34 -13.87 13.78 -0.53
C ALA A 34 -12.86 14.35 0.50
N ARG A 35 -12.31 13.47 1.37
CA ARG A 35 -11.23 13.86 2.30
C ARG A 35 -9.94 14.11 1.55
N PHE A 36 -9.57 13.25 0.61
CA PHE A 36 -8.43 13.42 -0.27
C PHE A 36 -8.45 14.80 -0.95
N GLN A 37 -9.55 15.18 -1.61
CA GLN A 37 -9.70 16.48 -2.25
C GLN A 37 -9.54 17.65 -1.27
N ARG A 38 -10.16 17.56 -0.07
CA ARG A 38 -10.00 18.59 0.97
C ARG A 38 -8.55 18.73 1.44
N ASN A 39 -7.83 17.62 1.55
CA ASN A 39 -6.44 17.64 2.01
C ASN A 39 -5.50 18.21 0.93
N LEU A 40 -5.71 17.92 -0.36
CA LEU A 40 -4.99 18.58 -1.45
C LEU A 40 -5.23 20.09 -1.43
N LYS A 41 -6.50 20.53 -1.28
CA LYS A 41 -6.84 21.95 -1.20
C LYS A 41 -6.14 22.67 -0.03
N LYS A 42 -6.05 22.03 1.15
CA LYS A 42 -5.33 22.57 2.32
C LYS A 42 -3.83 22.75 2.07
N LEU A 43 -3.26 21.92 1.21
CA LEU A 43 -1.85 21.97 0.83
C LEU A 43 -1.60 22.89 -0.37
N ASN A 44 -2.65 23.50 -0.95
CA ASN A 44 -2.61 24.25 -2.21
C ASN A 44 -2.05 23.42 -3.39
N ILE A 45 -2.27 22.11 -3.38
CA ILE A 45 -1.83 21.21 -4.46
C ILE A 45 -3.02 20.94 -5.38
N GLN A 46 -2.82 21.21 -6.69
CA GLN A 46 -3.82 20.89 -7.71
C GLN A 46 -3.77 19.39 -8.06
N PRO A 47 -4.90 18.74 -8.32
CA PRO A 47 -4.91 17.35 -8.77
C PRO A 47 -4.02 17.09 -10.00
N SER A 48 -3.92 18.05 -10.94
CA SER A 48 -3.08 17.98 -12.14
C SER A 48 -1.57 17.91 -11.85
N GLU A 49 -1.14 18.26 -10.64
CA GLU A 49 0.25 18.16 -10.19
C GLU A 49 0.62 16.73 -9.77
N ILE A 50 -0.36 15.85 -9.54
CA ILE A 50 -0.10 14.43 -9.27
C ILE A 50 0.22 13.77 -10.62
N LYS A 51 1.47 13.37 -10.81
CA LYS A 51 1.97 12.76 -12.05
C LYS A 51 1.94 11.25 -12.01
N PHE A 52 2.15 10.69 -10.81
CA PHE A 52 2.15 9.24 -10.61
C PHE A 52 1.37 8.86 -9.36
N ILE A 53 0.71 7.71 -9.45
CA ILE A 53 0.17 6.98 -8.31
C ILE A 53 1.01 5.70 -8.20
N PHE A 54 1.70 5.51 -7.09
CA PHE A 54 2.37 4.26 -6.77
C PHE A 54 1.41 3.42 -5.95
N LEU A 55 0.85 2.38 -6.55
CA LEU A 55 -0.08 1.47 -5.89
C LEU A 55 0.72 0.32 -5.28
N THR A 56 0.74 0.26 -3.95
CA THR A 56 1.49 -0.78 -3.24
C THR A 56 0.91 -2.17 -3.50
N HIS A 57 -0.41 -2.29 -3.53
CA HIS A 57 -1.15 -3.51 -3.87
C HIS A 57 -2.64 -3.19 -4.10
N ALA A 58 -3.39 -4.15 -4.66
CA ALA A 58 -4.78 -3.95 -5.05
C ALA A 58 -5.75 -4.47 -3.97
N HIS A 59 -5.87 -3.73 -2.85
CA HIS A 59 -6.90 -3.92 -1.82
C HIS A 59 -7.86 -2.72 -1.77
N ASP A 60 -9.03 -2.93 -1.16
CA ASP A 60 -10.12 -1.95 -1.07
C ASP A 60 -9.73 -0.65 -0.35
N ASP A 61 -8.80 -0.72 0.60
CA ASP A 61 -8.28 0.42 1.33
C ASP A 61 -7.03 1.06 0.70
N HIS A 62 -6.55 0.54 -0.43
CA HIS A 62 -5.43 1.08 -1.21
C HIS A 62 -5.86 1.54 -2.60
N ALA A 63 -6.78 0.83 -3.26
CA ALA A 63 -7.25 1.12 -4.60
C ALA A 63 -8.69 1.67 -4.66
N GLY A 64 -9.37 1.82 -3.52
CA GLY A 64 -10.82 2.04 -3.45
C GLY A 64 -11.33 3.27 -4.18
N PHE A 65 -10.58 4.38 -4.23
CA PHE A 65 -10.98 5.54 -5.05
C PHE A 65 -10.03 5.84 -6.22
N LEU A 66 -9.28 4.83 -6.70
CA LEU A 66 -8.33 5.00 -7.80
C LEU A 66 -8.99 5.61 -9.05
N ASN A 67 -10.10 5.07 -9.50
CA ASN A 67 -10.85 5.64 -10.65
C ASN A 67 -11.20 7.12 -10.47
N LYS A 68 -11.55 7.54 -9.25
CA LYS A 68 -11.91 8.92 -8.95
C LYS A 68 -10.70 9.86 -9.03
N VAL A 69 -9.51 9.39 -8.64
CA VAL A 69 -8.26 10.16 -8.80
C VAL A 69 -7.89 10.24 -10.29
N LEU A 70 -7.97 9.13 -11.01
CA LEU A 70 -7.68 9.09 -12.45
C LEU A 70 -8.61 10.00 -13.26
N ALA A 71 -9.87 10.18 -12.83
CA ALA A 71 -10.83 11.07 -13.48
C ALA A 71 -10.47 12.56 -13.36
N ILE A 72 -9.70 12.96 -12.32
CA ILE A 72 -9.36 14.36 -12.07
C ILE A 72 -7.86 14.66 -12.28
N THR A 73 -7.09 13.66 -12.71
CA THR A 73 -5.64 13.77 -12.96
C THR A 73 -5.27 13.16 -14.31
N ASN A 74 -4.07 13.47 -14.78
CA ASN A 74 -3.43 12.73 -15.88
C ASN A 74 -2.38 11.74 -15.35
N ALA A 75 -2.46 11.36 -14.07
CA ALA A 75 -1.49 10.50 -13.45
C ALA A 75 -1.43 9.12 -14.10
N LYS A 76 -0.21 8.57 -14.19
CA LYS A 76 0.02 7.15 -14.50
C LYS A 76 0.10 6.36 -13.19
N VAL A 77 -0.28 5.09 -13.24
CA VAL A 77 -0.29 4.20 -12.06
C VAL A 77 0.86 3.22 -12.17
N ILE A 78 1.80 3.29 -11.24
CA ILE A 78 2.91 2.34 -11.12
C ILE A 78 2.46 1.23 -10.18
N LEU A 79 2.51 -0.03 -10.61
CA LEU A 79 2.01 -1.16 -9.86
C LEU A 79 2.76 -2.46 -10.23
N HIS A 80 2.60 -3.48 -9.39
CA HIS A 80 3.05 -4.83 -9.72
C HIS A 80 2.19 -5.45 -10.85
N PRO A 81 2.74 -6.21 -11.80
CA PRO A 81 1.95 -6.81 -12.89
C PRO A 81 0.78 -7.68 -12.39
N LYS A 82 0.94 -8.40 -11.29
CA LYS A 82 -0.14 -9.20 -10.68
C LYS A 82 -1.32 -8.37 -10.14
N ALA A 83 -1.13 -7.07 -9.91
CA ALA A 83 -2.21 -6.19 -9.43
C ALA A 83 -3.27 -5.92 -10.51
N ILE A 84 -2.95 -6.07 -11.80
CA ILE A 84 -3.84 -5.75 -12.92
C ILE A 84 -5.14 -6.57 -12.84
N GLU A 85 -5.04 -7.88 -12.68
CA GLU A 85 -6.24 -8.74 -12.62
C GLU A 85 -7.05 -8.50 -11.35
N ARG A 86 -6.40 -8.18 -10.23
CA ARG A 86 -7.09 -7.78 -8.99
C ARG A 86 -7.83 -6.46 -9.17
N LEU A 87 -7.21 -5.47 -9.82
CA LEU A 87 -7.87 -4.20 -10.15
C LEU A 87 -9.07 -4.39 -11.09
N LYS A 88 -8.99 -5.28 -12.06
CA LYS A 88 -10.10 -5.61 -12.95
C LYS A 88 -11.25 -6.33 -12.24
N SER A 89 -10.92 -7.20 -11.28
CA SER A 89 -11.94 -7.90 -10.48
C SER A 89 -12.60 -7.02 -9.43
N GLY A 90 -11.88 -6.03 -8.90
CA GLY A 90 -12.35 -5.17 -7.81
C GLY A 90 -12.57 -5.91 -6.50
N GLN A 91 -11.78 -6.95 -6.24
CA GLN A 91 -11.95 -7.85 -5.10
C GLN A 91 -10.62 -8.18 -4.45
N ASN A 92 -10.55 -8.07 -3.10
CA ASN A 92 -9.41 -8.58 -2.35
C ASN A 92 -9.35 -10.11 -2.41
N SER A 93 -8.15 -10.66 -2.31
CA SER A 93 -7.97 -12.10 -2.09
C SER A 93 -8.34 -12.47 -0.65
N PHE A 94 -8.88 -13.67 -0.49
CA PHE A 94 -9.15 -14.29 0.82
C PHE A 94 -8.18 -15.44 1.14
N GLU A 95 -7.13 -15.60 0.34
CA GLU A 95 -6.05 -16.54 0.65
C GLU A 95 -5.31 -16.15 1.92
N GLY A 96 -4.78 -17.15 2.65
CA GLY A 96 -3.99 -16.90 3.84
C GLY A 96 -4.80 -16.83 5.12
N GLY A 97 -4.49 -15.85 5.98
CA GLY A 97 -5.16 -15.72 7.27
C GLY A 97 -4.59 -14.62 8.17
N CYS A 98 -5.24 -14.44 9.32
CA CYS A 98 -4.84 -13.48 10.33
C CYS A 98 -3.53 -13.88 11.01
N SER A 99 -2.64 -12.90 11.21
CA SER A 99 -1.29 -13.09 11.76
C SER A 99 -1.27 -13.34 13.29
N SER A 100 -2.37 -13.06 13.99
CA SER A 100 -2.47 -13.22 15.44
C SER A 100 -3.91 -13.47 15.88
N MET A 101 -4.11 -13.92 17.13
CA MET A 101 -5.44 -14.04 17.72
C MET A 101 -6.15 -12.68 17.82
N LEU A 102 -5.41 -11.63 18.17
CA LEU A 102 -5.97 -10.28 18.23
C LEU A 102 -6.44 -9.80 16.86
N ALA A 103 -5.64 -10.04 15.80
CA ALA A 103 -6.02 -9.74 14.43
C ALA A 103 -7.26 -10.54 14.00
N TYR A 104 -7.33 -11.83 14.36
CA TYR A 104 -8.47 -12.69 14.07
C TYR A 104 -9.77 -12.18 14.71
N ILE A 105 -9.72 -11.85 16.01
CA ILE A 105 -10.88 -11.28 16.71
C ILE A 105 -11.29 -9.95 16.07
N PHE A 106 -10.32 -9.09 15.73
CA PHE A 106 -10.58 -7.82 15.07
C PHE A 106 -11.28 -8.03 13.70
N CYS A 107 -10.78 -8.93 12.85
CA CYS A 107 -11.39 -9.22 11.55
C CYS A 107 -12.79 -9.83 11.70
N LYS A 108 -13.00 -10.73 12.65
CA LYS A 108 -14.35 -11.29 12.95
C LYS A 108 -15.34 -10.21 13.38
N LEU A 109 -14.94 -9.28 14.26
CA LEU A 109 -15.78 -8.14 14.64
C LEU A 109 -16.08 -7.23 13.44
N PHE A 110 -15.07 -6.98 12.61
CA PHE A 110 -15.24 -6.16 11.40
C PHE A 110 -16.24 -6.79 10.42
N ALA A 111 -16.20 -8.13 10.27
CA ALA A 111 -17.14 -8.87 9.45
C ALA A 111 -18.59 -8.77 9.95
N LEU A 112 -18.81 -8.78 11.29
CA LEU A 112 -20.14 -8.61 11.89
C LEU A 112 -20.79 -7.26 11.56
N PHE A 113 -19.98 -6.23 11.26
CA PHE A 113 -20.47 -4.91 10.82
C PHE A 113 -20.63 -4.79 9.29
N GLY A 114 -20.74 -5.91 8.57
CA GLY A 114 -20.97 -5.93 7.13
C GLY A 114 -19.75 -5.56 6.27
N LYS A 115 -18.54 -5.61 6.83
CA LYS A 115 -17.29 -5.29 6.14
C LYS A 115 -16.47 -6.54 5.83
N SER A 116 -17.13 -7.60 5.36
CA SER A 116 -16.48 -8.88 5.04
C SER A 116 -16.20 -9.07 3.55
N GLU A 117 -16.79 -8.25 2.69
CA GLU A 117 -16.68 -8.47 1.23
C GLU A 117 -15.41 -7.90 0.62
N HIS A 118 -14.80 -6.88 1.24
CA HIS A 118 -13.55 -6.25 0.77
C HIS A 118 -13.52 -6.00 -0.75
N LYS A 119 -14.62 -5.42 -1.26
CA LYS A 119 -14.78 -5.05 -2.68
C LYS A 119 -14.46 -3.57 -2.89
N PHE A 120 -13.96 -3.26 -4.06
CA PHE A 120 -13.73 -1.89 -4.50
C PHE A 120 -14.10 -1.74 -5.99
N PRO A 121 -14.32 -0.51 -6.50
CA PRO A 121 -14.67 -0.32 -7.90
C PRO A 121 -13.59 -0.87 -8.83
N PRO A 122 -13.91 -1.83 -9.72
CA PRO A 122 -12.97 -2.31 -10.73
C PRO A 122 -12.38 -1.14 -11.53
N ILE A 123 -11.12 -1.27 -11.94
CA ILE A 123 -10.49 -0.28 -12.80
C ILE A 123 -11.29 -0.17 -14.11
N LYS A 124 -11.58 1.06 -14.54
CA LYS A 124 -12.28 1.28 -15.79
C LYS A 124 -11.37 1.06 -16.98
N ASP A 125 -11.90 0.50 -18.07
CA ASP A 125 -11.15 0.20 -19.29
C ASP A 125 -10.43 1.43 -19.85
N GLU A 126 -11.05 2.61 -19.77
CA GLU A 126 -10.47 3.88 -20.21
C GLU A 126 -9.14 4.25 -19.51
N TYR A 127 -8.83 3.64 -18.35
CA TYR A 127 -7.61 3.91 -17.58
C TYR A 127 -6.55 2.80 -17.70
N LEU A 128 -6.82 1.70 -18.39
CA LEU A 128 -5.88 0.58 -18.52
C LEU A 128 -4.56 1.01 -19.19
N ASN A 129 -4.63 1.96 -20.12
CA ASN A 129 -3.46 2.52 -20.80
C ASN A 129 -2.60 3.45 -19.92
N ARG A 130 -3.04 3.74 -18.69
CA ARG A 130 -2.26 4.51 -17.70
C ARG A 130 -1.52 3.62 -16.72
N LEU A 131 -1.71 2.29 -16.79
CA LEU A 131 -1.05 1.34 -15.89
C LEU A 131 0.36 1.04 -16.40
N ILE A 132 1.36 1.23 -15.54
CA ILE A 132 2.77 0.95 -15.82
C ILE A 132 3.24 -0.09 -14.82
N THR A 133 3.57 -1.28 -15.30
CA THR A 133 4.06 -2.34 -14.43
C THR A 133 5.54 -2.17 -14.10
N THR A 134 5.94 -2.51 -12.88
CA THR A 134 7.30 -2.31 -12.37
C THR A 134 8.37 -3.13 -13.09
N ASP A 135 7.99 -4.19 -13.82
CA ASP A 135 8.87 -5.01 -14.66
C ASP A 135 8.99 -4.50 -16.12
N SER A 136 8.18 -3.49 -16.52
CA SER A 136 8.11 -2.99 -17.88
C SER A 136 9.30 -2.11 -18.28
N GLN A 137 9.58 -2.03 -19.58
CA GLN A 137 10.54 -1.07 -20.12
C GLN A 137 10.04 0.37 -19.95
N GLU A 138 8.72 0.58 -19.99
CA GLU A 138 8.13 1.90 -19.76
C GLU A 138 8.49 2.43 -18.37
N PHE A 139 8.38 1.59 -17.32
CA PHE A 139 8.78 1.99 -15.95
C PHE A 139 10.25 2.38 -15.89
N ARG A 140 11.14 1.58 -16.49
CA ARG A 140 12.58 1.91 -16.52
C ARG A 140 12.87 3.23 -17.22
N ASN A 141 12.15 3.53 -18.31
CA ASN A 141 12.33 4.75 -19.09
C ASN A 141 11.81 6.03 -18.39
N LEU A 142 11.00 5.89 -17.32
CA LEU A 142 10.56 7.05 -16.54
C LEU A 142 11.71 7.73 -15.80
N ASN A 143 12.83 7.04 -15.57
CA ASN A 143 14.00 7.54 -14.80
C ASN A 143 13.63 8.25 -13.50
N LEU A 144 12.56 7.81 -12.84
CA LEU A 144 12.11 8.38 -11.58
C LEU A 144 13.15 8.13 -10.47
N PRO A 145 13.38 9.11 -9.57
CA PRO A 145 14.32 8.94 -8.45
C PRO A 145 13.72 8.08 -7.34
N ILE A 146 13.17 6.92 -7.71
CA ILE A 146 12.54 5.93 -6.81
C ILE A 146 12.98 4.52 -7.18
N GLN A 147 12.91 3.62 -6.21
CA GLN A 147 13.09 2.19 -6.45
C GLN A 147 11.83 1.45 -6.00
N ALA A 148 11.20 0.71 -6.91
CA ALA A 148 10.15 -0.25 -6.59
C ALA A 148 10.80 -1.55 -6.08
N ILE A 149 10.34 -2.04 -4.95
CA ILE A 149 10.84 -3.24 -4.30
C ILE A 149 9.67 -4.21 -4.16
N GLU A 150 9.76 -5.37 -4.78
CA GLU A 150 8.79 -6.44 -4.53
C GLU A 150 8.89 -6.90 -3.08
N THR A 151 7.76 -6.82 -2.38
CA THR A 151 7.60 -7.21 -0.98
C THR A 151 6.34 -8.06 -0.79
N PRO A 152 6.23 -9.20 -1.52
CA PRO A 152 5.07 -10.08 -1.44
C PRO A 152 4.92 -10.70 -0.06
N GLY A 153 3.71 -11.20 0.22
CA GLY A 153 3.41 -11.94 1.44
C GLY A 153 2.12 -11.49 2.11
N HIS A 154 1.92 -10.17 2.31
CA HIS A 154 0.59 -9.64 2.62
C HIS A 154 -0.35 -9.94 1.45
N THR A 155 0.08 -9.57 0.24
CA THR A 155 -0.50 -10.03 -1.03
C THR A 155 0.60 -10.44 -2.00
N ALA A 156 0.27 -11.22 -3.03
CA ALA A 156 1.23 -11.65 -4.05
C ALA A 156 1.65 -10.54 -5.01
N ASP A 157 0.90 -9.43 -5.08
CA ASP A 157 1.15 -8.25 -5.91
C ASP A 157 1.77 -7.08 -5.14
N HIS A 158 2.18 -7.31 -3.89
CA HIS A 158 2.65 -6.23 -3.02
C HIS A 158 4.04 -5.72 -3.40
N ILE A 159 4.18 -4.38 -3.49
CA ILE A 159 5.43 -3.66 -3.71
C ILE A 159 5.58 -2.53 -2.69
N SER A 160 6.82 -2.22 -2.35
CA SER A 160 7.21 -1.06 -1.54
C SER A 160 7.98 -0.05 -2.39
N LEU A 161 7.98 1.22 -1.99
CA LEU A 161 8.74 2.28 -2.65
C LEU A 161 9.87 2.75 -1.75
N LEU A 162 11.11 2.73 -2.27
CA LEU A 162 12.28 3.30 -1.61
C LEU A 162 12.70 4.60 -2.33
N LYS A 163 12.89 5.68 -1.56
CA LYS A 163 13.42 6.95 -2.03
C LYS A 163 14.24 7.62 -0.93
N ASP A 164 15.47 8.04 -1.25
CA ASP A 164 16.35 8.81 -0.35
C ASP A 164 16.49 8.18 1.05
N GLY A 165 16.60 6.85 1.12
CA GLY A 165 16.68 6.11 2.39
C GLY A 165 15.36 6.02 3.17
N ILE A 166 14.25 6.45 2.61
CA ILE A 166 12.91 6.32 3.18
C ILE A 166 12.16 5.21 2.45
N LEU A 167 11.58 4.29 3.20
CA LEU A 167 10.80 3.17 2.67
C LEU A 167 9.31 3.37 2.96
N PHE A 168 8.50 3.48 1.93
CA PHE A 168 7.06 3.37 2.02
C PHE A 168 6.70 1.90 1.83
N CYS A 169 6.41 1.23 2.93
CA CYS A 169 6.32 -0.23 2.92
C CYS A 169 4.91 -0.76 2.66
N GLY A 170 3.92 0.11 2.40
CA GLY A 170 2.55 -0.37 2.26
C GLY A 170 2.14 -1.21 3.47
N ASP A 171 1.62 -2.39 3.20
CA ASP A 171 1.20 -3.39 4.17
C ASP A 171 2.21 -4.54 4.37
N ALA A 172 3.44 -4.37 3.85
CA ALA A 172 4.52 -5.30 4.20
C ALA A 172 4.89 -5.23 5.70
N ALA A 173 4.52 -4.15 6.40
CA ALA A 173 4.60 -4.04 7.86
C ALA A 173 3.60 -2.97 8.34
N MET A 174 3.17 -3.07 9.60
CA MET A 174 2.15 -2.20 10.20
C MET A 174 2.57 -1.70 11.58
N ASN A 175 2.27 -0.43 11.91
CA ASN A 175 2.53 0.15 13.24
C ASN A 175 1.27 0.80 13.82
N GLY A 176 0.14 0.12 13.72
CA GLY A 176 -1.15 0.55 14.25
C GLY A 176 -1.88 -0.62 14.92
N PHE A 177 -2.90 -0.32 15.72
CA PHE A 177 -3.77 -1.36 16.26
C PHE A 177 -4.55 -2.06 15.12
N PRO A 178 -4.69 -3.41 15.14
CA PRO A 178 -4.29 -4.38 16.16
C PRO A 178 -2.96 -5.12 15.87
N SER A 179 -1.99 -4.47 15.21
CA SER A 179 -0.69 -5.06 14.92
C SER A 179 0.05 -5.49 16.18
N ILE A 180 0.71 -6.64 16.11
CA ILE A 180 1.66 -7.12 17.11
C ILE A 180 3.03 -7.24 16.43
N ASN A 181 4.08 -6.67 17.05
CA ASN A 181 5.46 -6.76 16.55
C ASN A 181 5.63 -6.25 15.10
N ARG A 182 4.91 -5.23 14.70
CA ARG A 182 4.87 -4.68 13.34
C ARG A 182 4.31 -5.62 12.26
N ASN A 183 3.79 -6.79 12.62
CA ASN A 183 3.16 -7.67 11.64
C ASN A 183 1.83 -7.08 11.15
N ILE A 184 1.58 -7.24 9.86
CA ILE A 184 0.27 -6.92 9.27
C ILE A 184 -0.78 -7.90 9.78
N ILE A 185 -2.04 -7.49 9.80
CA ILE A 185 -3.14 -8.30 10.33
C ILE A 185 -3.50 -9.51 9.46
N TRP A 186 -3.34 -9.41 8.14
CA TRP A 186 -3.62 -10.45 7.16
C TRP A 186 -2.38 -10.77 6.32
N ILE A 187 -2.10 -12.05 6.11
CA ILE A 187 -0.94 -12.52 5.34
C ILE A 187 -1.42 -13.64 4.41
N GLU A 188 -1.24 -13.46 3.09
CA GLU A 188 -1.53 -14.51 2.09
C GLU A 188 -0.46 -15.61 2.14
N ASN A 189 0.82 -15.23 2.20
CA ASN A 189 1.94 -16.17 2.21
C ASN A 189 2.98 -15.77 3.27
N LEU A 190 3.09 -16.58 4.31
CA LEU A 190 3.99 -16.30 5.44
C LEU A 190 5.47 -16.38 5.06
N GLN A 191 5.86 -17.30 4.16
CA GLN A 191 7.23 -17.47 3.73
C GLN A 191 7.71 -16.25 2.92
N ASP A 192 6.88 -15.77 1.99
CA ASP A 192 7.18 -14.58 1.19
C ASP A 192 7.17 -13.32 2.06
N TYR A 193 6.26 -13.23 3.03
CA TYR A 193 6.21 -12.14 4.00
C TYR A 193 7.51 -12.04 4.80
N ARG A 194 8.04 -13.17 5.26
CA ARG A 194 9.32 -13.22 5.98
C ARG A 194 10.49 -12.78 5.09
N LYS A 195 10.58 -13.29 3.85
CA LYS A 195 11.61 -12.88 2.88
C LYS A 195 11.53 -11.39 2.56
N SER A 196 10.32 -10.85 2.49
CA SER A 196 10.10 -9.42 2.27
C SER A 196 10.65 -8.56 3.42
N TRP A 197 10.50 -9.01 4.66
CA TRP A 197 11.13 -8.33 5.80
C TRP A 197 12.65 -8.40 5.75
N GLU A 198 13.23 -9.57 5.43
CA GLU A 198 14.66 -9.71 5.22
C GLU A 198 15.18 -8.72 4.17
N LYS A 199 14.47 -8.64 3.04
CA LYS A 199 14.78 -7.71 1.96
C LYS A 199 14.68 -6.24 2.42
N MET A 200 13.61 -5.84 3.11
CA MET A 200 13.50 -4.49 3.66
C MET A 200 14.62 -4.15 4.64
N ILE A 201 15.05 -5.10 5.46
CA ILE A 201 16.16 -4.92 6.40
C ILE A 201 17.49 -4.71 5.67
N THR A 202 17.75 -5.42 4.55
CA THR A 202 19.00 -5.25 3.78
C THR A 202 19.11 -3.87 3.13
N PHE A 203 18.02 -3.26 2.73
CA PHE A 203 18.01 -1.86 2.26
C PHE A 203 18.33 -0.85 3.36
N ASN A 204 18.21 -1.25 4.62
CA ASN A 204 18.52 -0.46 5.81
C ASN A 204 17.97 0.98 5.76
N PRO A 205 16.66 1.17 5.50
CA PRO A 205 16.07 2.50 5.40
C PRO A 205 16.19 3.25 6.73
N ALA A 206 16.44 4.56 6.66
CA ALA A 206 16.47 5.43 7.84
C ALA A 206 15.09 5.56 8.50
N LYS A 207 14.00 5.44 7.71
CA LYS A 207 12.62 5.51 8.20
C LYS A 207 11.70 4.68 7.32
N ILE A 208 10.72 4.04 7.96
CA ILE A 208 9.70 3.21 7.30
C ILE A 208 8.33 3.86 7.53
N TYR A 209 7.60 4.06 6.44
CA TYR A 209 6.26 4.64 6.40
C TYR A 209 5.26 3.56 6.00
N PRO A 210 4.50 2.98 6.95
CA PRO A 210 3.48 1.96 6.67
C PRO A 210 2.17 2.61 6.22
N SER A 211 1.32 1.87 5.52
CA SER A 211 -0.04 2.33 5.24
C SER A 211 -0.93 2.35 6.48
N HIS A 212 -0.61 1.58 7.50
CA HIS A 212 -1.35 1.57 8.76
C HIS A 212 -0.48 1.92 9.97
N GLY A 213 -0.86 3.03 10.65
CA GLY A 213 -0.20 3.47 11.87
C GLY A 213 0.93 4.48 11.65
N LYS A 214 1.81 4.61 12.64
CA LYS A 214 2.87 5.64 12.62
C LYS A 214 4.14 5.13 11.93
N PRO A 215 4.93 6.03 11.30
CA PRO A 215 6.27 5.69 10.83
C PRO A 215 7.14 5.13 11.96
N PHE A 216 8.04 4.21 11.60
CA PHE A 216 8.92 3.53 12.56
C PHE A 216 10.33 3.32 11.97
N ASP A 217 11.24 2.79 12.76
CA ASP A 217 12.65 2.59 12.42
C ASP A 217 12.89 1.15 11.93
N VAL A 218 13.87 0.95 11.03
CA VAL A 218 14.24 -0.38 10.55
C VAL A 218 14.67 -1.34 11.67
N ASN A 219 15.16 -0.81 12.78
CA ASN A 219 15.50 -1.61 13.95
C ASN A 219 14.32 -2.37 14.55
N ASP A 220 13.08 -1.87 14.34
CA ASP A 220 11.89 -2.61 14.75
C ASP A 220 11.74 -3.89 13.91
N LEU A 221 11.99 -3.85 12.59
CA LEU A 221 11.98 -5.05 11.76
C LEU A 221 13.07 -6.03 12.21
N LYS A 222 14.30 -5.54 12.44
CA LYS A 222 15.43 -6.36 12.94
C LYS A 222 15.08 -7.02 14.27
N ARG A 223 14.42 -6.30 15.18
CA ARG A 223 13.99 -6.79 16.49
C ARG A 223 12.92 -7.86 16.39
N PHE A 224 11.94 -7.66 15.48
CA PHE A 224 10.73 -8.48 15.48
C PHE A 224 10.69 -9.55 14.39
N ILE A 225 11.64 -9.61 13.46
CA ILE A 225 11.62 -10.58 12.34
C ILE A 225 11.45 -12.04 12.81
N LYS A 226 12.09 -12.42 13.92
CA LYS A 226 11.94 -13.77 14.49
C LYS A 226 10.53 -14.06 15.02
N SER A 227 9.68 -13.05 15.22
CA SER A 227 8.29 -13.25 15.61
C SER A 227 7.45 -13.83 14.50
N ILE A 228 7.85 -13.61 13.23
CA ILE A 228 7.17 -14.15 12.05
C ILE A 228 7.22 -15.68 12.06
N ASP A 229 8.31 -16.29 12.50
CA ASP A 229 8.48 -17.74 12.56
C ASP A 229 7.49 -18.44 13.52
N LYS A 230 6.89 -17.66 14.43
CA LYS A 230 5.90 -18.14 15.41
C LYS A 230 4.46 -17.92 14.96
N ILE A 231 4.25 -17.24 13.84
CA ILE A 231 2.90 -16.98 13.33
C ILE A 231 2.29 -18.29 12.82
N LYS A 232 1.08 -18.56 13.27
CA LYS A 232 0.18 -19.58 12.71
C LYS A 232 -1.01 -18.83 12.13
N LEU A 233 -1.08 -18.78 10.80
CA LEU A 233 -2.17 -18.10 10.11
C LEU A 233 -3.53 -18.69 10.50
N ARG A 234 -4.49 -17.83 10.73
CA ARG A 234 -5.86 -18.19 11.13
C ARG A 234 -6.82 -17.75 10.01
N PRO A 235 -7.30 -18.66 9.17
CA PRO A 235 -8.35 -18.36 8.18
C PRO A 235 -9.62 -17.81 8.88
N LEU A 236 -10.36 -16.96 8.18
CA LEU A 236 -11.64 -16.40 8.66
C LEU A 236 -12.82 -17.29 8.31
#